data_45bd36c12cdc770ec9fb1e701def8a49
#
_entry.id   45bd36c12cdc770ec9fb1e701def8a49
#
_cell.length_a   1.000
_cell.length_b   1.000
_cell.length_c   1.000
_cell.angle_alpha   90.00
_cell.angle_beta   90.00
_cell.angle_gamma   90.00
#
_symmetry.space_group_name_H-M   'P 1'
#
loop_
_entity.id
_entity.type
_entity.pdbx_description
1 polymer ?
#
loop_
_entity_poly.entity_id
_entity_poly.type
_entity_poly.pdbx_seq_one_letter_code
_entity_poly.pdbx_strand_id
1 'polypeptide(L)'
;MLREILDVLQDDPSSQRRWFHDDYFDLFVRQTAGELAAFELCYGIHSSERALVWSAGRGYFHDGDPLEADPIIGRFERASYGLPEVLRLALSARLREYILRKAEVPARRTRFRRAAWQQTGGKQNPKDQSRIS
;
A
#
# COMPACT_ATOMS: atom_id res chain seq x y z
N MET A 1 -12.49 0.06 8.64
CA MET A 1 -11.19 0.03 9.32
C MET A 1 -10.30 -1.03 8.67
N LEU A 2 -9.05 -0.72 8.46
CA LEU A 2 -8.12 -1.63 7.80
C LEU A 2 -7.86 -2.87 8.64
N ARG A 3 -7.81 -4.02 7.99
CA ARG A 3 -7.50 -5.30 8.62
C ARG A 3 -6.36 -5.97 7.88
N GLU A 4 -5.50 -6.64 8.63
CA GLU A 4 -4.36 -7.32 8.00
C GLU A 4 -4.79 -8.58 7.28
N ILE A 5 -4.32 -8.74 6.05
CA ILE A 5 -4.45 -9.98 5.29
C ILE A 5 -3.31 -10.89 5.69
N LEU A 6 -3.64 -12.07 6.19
CA LEU A 6 -2.65 -13.03 6.65
C LEU A 6 -2.11 -13.84 5.47
N ASP A 7 -1.00 -14.50 5.70
CA ASP A 7 -0.38 -15.41 4.73
C ASP A 7 0.03 -14.73 3.43
N VAL A 8 0.53 -13.51 3.56
CA VAL A 8 1.09 -12.79 2.41
C VAL A 8 2.37 -13.48 1.95
N LEU A 9 2.51 -13.62 0.64
CA LEU A 9 3.69 -14.24 0.06
C LEU A 9 4.92 -13.36 0.28
N GLN A 10 5.95 -13.92 0.91
CA GLN A 10 7.21 -13.21 1.14
C GLN A 10 8.18 -13.50 0.02
N ASP A 11 8.98 -12.49 -0.35
CA ASP A 11 9.91 -12.61 -1.48
C ASP A 11 11.38 -12.43 -1.08
N ASP A 12 11.63 -11.95 0.14
CA ASP A 12 12.98 -11.57 0.55
C ASP A 12 13.12 -11.81 2.05
N PRO A 13 14.08 -12.67 2.48
CA PRO A 13 14.24 -12.91 3.90
C PRO A 13 14.72 -11.69 4.70
N SER A 14 15.26 -10.67 4.03
CA SER A 14 15.74 -9.47 4.72
C SER A 14 14.63 -8.45 4.96
N SER A 15 13.43 -8.67 4.44
CA SER A 15 12.32 -7.75 4.63
C SER A 15 11.02 -8.52 4.79
N GLN A 16 10.00 -7.83 5.27
CA GLN A 16 8.68 -8.40 5.48
C GLN A 16 7.65 -7.60 4.73
N ARG A 17 6.82 -8.28 3.95
CA ARG A 17 5.65 -7.71 3.31
C ARG A 17 4.44 -7.86 4.22
N ARG A 18 3.63 -6.80 4.30
CA ARG A 18 2.36 -6.82 5.04
C ARG A 18 1.31 -6.12 4.18
N TRP A 19 0.10 -6.64 4.23
CA TRP A 19 -1.02 -6.15 3.44
C TRP A 19 -2.19 -5.90 4.36
N PHE A 20 -2.78 -4.70 4.27
CA PHE A 20 -3.97 -4.31 5.03
C PHE A 20 -5.04 -3.87 4.05
N HIS A 21 -6.29 -4.18 4.36
CA HIS A 21 -7.39 -4.03 3.41
C HIS A 21 -8.66 -3.56 4.10
N ASP A 22 -9.42 -2.71 3.43
CA ASP A 22 -10.83 -2.44 3.76
C ASP A 22 -11.57 -2.16 2.44
N ASP A 23 -12.79 -1.61 2.53
CA ASP A 23 -13.61 -1.42 1.34
C ASP A 23 -13.09 -0.32 0.41
N TYR A 24 -12.20 0.53 0.89
CA TYR A 24 -11.72 1.66 0.10
C TYR A 24 -10.23 1.57 -0.21
N PHE A 25 -9.46 0.94 0.67
CA PHE A 25 -8.00 0.90 0.58
C PHE A 25 -7.46 -0.50 0.47
N ASP A 26 -6.36 -0.62 -0.30
CA ASP A 26 -5.38 -1.68 -0.13
C ASP A 26 -4.06 -1.01 0.24
N LEU A 27 -3.48 -1.41 1.35
CA LEU A 27 -2.20 -0.88 1.82
C LEU A 27 -1.17 -1.99 1.82
N PHE A 28 -0.14 -1.82 0.99
CA PHE A 28 0.97 -2.78 0.89
C PHE A 28 2.20 -2.15 1.53
N VAL A 29 2.79 -2.85 2.47
CA VAL A 29 3.88 -2.35 3.28
C VAL A 29 5.07 -3.29 3.21
N ARG A 30 6.25 -2.73 3.10
CA ARG A 30 7.50 -3.48 3.25
C ARG A 30 8.26 -2.91 4.45
N GLN A 31 8.66 -3.78 5.36
CA GLN A 31 9.44 -3.42 6.53
C GLN A 31 10.78 -4.13 6.48
N THR A 32 11.84 -3.41 6.87
CA THR A 32 13.18 -3.98 6.98
C THR A 32 13.66 -3.73 8.40
N ALA A 33 14.01 -4.81 9.11
CA ALA A 33 14.40 -4.74 10.51
C ALA A 33 13.35 -4.01 11.36
N GLY A 34 12.08 -4.24 11.04
CA GLY A 34 10.96 -3.65 11.78
C GLY A 34 10.63 -2.22 11.39
N GLU A 35 11.38 -1.63 10.47
CA GLU A 35 11.15 -0.24 10.06
C GLU A 35 10.51 -0.15 8.69
N LEU A 36 9.69 0.88 8.50
CA LEU A 36 9.01 1.10 7.25
C LEU A 36 10.03 1.42 6.14
N ALA A 37 10.10 0.56 5.13
CA ALA A 37 11.01 0.74 4.01
C ALA A 37 10.28 1.22 2.75
N ALA A 38 9.02 0.83 2.60
CA ALA A 38 8.22 1.22 1.44
C ALA A 38 6.75 0.98 1.74
N PHE A 39 5.88 1.73 1.07
CA PHE A 39 4.45 1.42 1.08
C PHE A 39 3.83 1.82 -0.25
N GLU A 40 2.70 1.18 -0.53
CA GLU A 40 1.84 1.56 -1.63
C GLU A 40 0.42 1.62 -1.09
N LEU A 41 -0.15 2.82 -1.07
CA LEU A 41 -1.51 3.03 -0.61
C LEU A 41 -2.41 3.16 -1.82
N CYS A 42 -3.13 2.08 -2.11
CA CYS A 42 -4.13 2.06 -3.18
C CYS A 42 -5.47 2.50 -2.60
N TYR A 43 -6.18 3.36 -3.31
CA TYR A 43 -7.46 3.87 -2.83
C TYR A 43 -8.46 3.88 -3.98
N GLY A 44 -9.76 3.90 -3.62
CA GLY A 44 -10.83 3.82 -4.61
C GLY A 44 -10.85 2.48 -5.31
N ILE A 45 -10.58 1.39 -4.60
CA ILE A 45 -10.28 0.09 -5.21
C ILE A 45 -11.42 -0.53 -5.97
N HIS A 46 -12.65 -0.06 -5.75
CA HIS A 46 -13.83 -0.62 -6.45
C HIS A 46 -14.34 0.29 -7.56
N SER A 47 -13.63 1.38 -7.86
CA SER A 47 -14.07 2.29 -8.91
C SER A 47 -12.90 2.69 -9.77
N SER A 48 -12.20 3.76 -9.41
CA SER A 48 -11.07 4.27 -10.19
C SER A 48 -9.83 4.21 -9.32
N GLU A 49 -9.23 3.04 -9.23
CA GLU A 49 -8.13 2.82 -8.31
C GLU A 49 -6.92 3.67 -8.66
N ARG A 50 -6.37 4.33 -7.65
CA ARG A 50 -5.15 5.13 -7.73
C ARG A 50 -4.21 4.69 -6.63
N ALA A 51 -2.97 5.13 -6.68
CA ALA A 51 -1.99 4.75 -5.68
C ALA A 51 -1.05 5.89 -5.33
N LEU A 52 -0.75 6.01 -4.04
CA LEU A 52 0.32 6.85 -3.52
C LEU A 52 1.40 5.93 -2.99
N VAL A 53 2.61 6.09 -3.51
CA VAL A 53 3.72 5.17 -3.26
C VAL A 53 4.88 5.93 -2.64
N TRP A 54 5.53 5.33 -1.66
CA TRP A 54 6.77 5.83 -1.11
C TRP A 54 7.75 4.67 -0.92
N SER A 55 9.02 4.93 -1.19
CA SER A 55 10.07 3.99 -0.80
C SER A 55 11.32 4.76 -0.38
N ALA A 56 12.02 4.20 0.59
CA ALA A 56 13.25 4.80 1.10
C ALA A 56 14.26 4.91 -0.04
N GLY A 57 14.88 6.08 -0.17
CA GLY A 57 15.86 6.35 -1.20
C GLY A 57 15.28 6.74 -2.55
N ARG A 58 13.99 6.54 -2.79
CA ARG A 58 13.36 6.87 -4.07
C ARG A 58 12.29 7.95 -3.96
N GLY A 59 11.73 8.16 -2.77
CA GLY A 59 10.75 9.19 -2.54
C GLY A 59 9.33 8.78 -2.90
N TYR A 60 8.52 9.76 -3.27
CA TYR A 60 7.09 9.61 -3.50
C TYR A 60 6.75 9.55 -4.98
N PHE A 61 5.70 8.77 -5.31
CA PHE A 61 5.04 8.80 -6.61
C PHE A 61 3.54 8.75 -6.37
N HIS A 62 2.77 9.49 -7.16
CA HIS A 62 1.32 9.51 -7.01
C HIS A 62 0.69 9.55 -8.40
N ASP A 63 -0.21 8.63 -8.69
CA ASP A 63 -0.88 8.59 -9.98
C ASP A 63 -2.28 9.22 -9.93
N GLY A 64 -2.57 9.97 -8.87
CA GLY A 64 -3.82 10.70 -8.71
C GLY A 64 -3.60 12.20 -8.72
N ASP A 65 -4.71 12.94 -8.63
CA ASP A 65 -4.65 14.39 -8.53
C ASP A 65 -4.11 14.80 -7.16
N PRO A 66 -3.06 15.61 -7.10
CA PRO A 66 -2.55 16.07 -5.80
C PRO A 66 -3.62 16.76 -4.93
N LEU A 67 -4.64 17.36 -5.54
CA LEU A 67 -5.71 17.99 -4.78
C LEU A 67 -6.58 16.99 -4.03
N GLU A 68 -6.54 15.70 -4.41
CA GLU A 68 -7.28 14.66 -3.72
C GLU A 68 -6.56 14.15 -2.47
N ALA A 69 -5.29 14.51 -2.31
CA ALA A 69 -4.45 13.89 -1.27
C ALA A 69 -4.96 14.15 0.13
N ASP A 70 -5.32 15.39 0.44
CA ASP A 70 -5.71 15.76 1.80
C ASP A 70 -6.94 14.97 2.29
N PRO A 71 -8.05 14.92 1.54
CA PRO A 71 -9.20 14.12 1.99
C PRO A 71 -8.91 12.63 2.04
N ILE A 72 -8.10 12.11 1.12
CA ILE A 72 -7.76 10.70 1.11
C ILE A 72 -6.91 10.33 2.32
N ILE A 73 -5.92 11.16 2.65
CA ILE A 73 -5.08 10.92 3.81
C ILE A 73 -5.88 11.03 5.09
N GLY A 74 -6.81 12.00 5.19
CA GLY A 74 -7.71 12.08 6.33
C GLY A 74 -8.56 10.83 6.49
N ARG A 75 -9.06 10.30 5.39
CA ARG A 75 -9.82 9.06 5.41
C ARG A 75 -8.94 7.88 5.84
N PHE A 76 -7.70 7.85 5.34
CA PHE A 76 -6.75 6.80 5.72
C PHE A 76 -6.44 6.87 7.21
N GLU A 77 -6.24 8.06 7.76
CA GLU A 77 -5.93 8.19 9.18
C GLU A 77 -7.04 7.59 10.04
N ARG A 78 -8.29 7.79 9.66
CA ARG A 78 -9.41 7.18 10.39
C ARG A 78 -9.43 5.66 10.23
N ALA A 79 -9.09 5.16 9.04
CA ALA A 79 -9.07 3.71 8.80
C ALA A 79 -7.87 3.04 9.45
N SER A 80 -6.82 3.80 9.76
CA SER A 80 -5.52 3.27 10.20
C SER A 80 -5.51 2.78 11.64
N TYR A 81 -6.56 3.05 12.41
CA TYR A 81 -6.60 2.59 13.79
C TYR A 81 -6.64 1.06 13.90
N GLY A 82 -6.88 0.36 12.80
CA GLY A 82 -6.74 -1.10 12.76
C GLY A 82 -5.31 -1.59 12.60
N LEU A 83 -4.35 -0.70 12.42
CA LEU A 83 -2.95 -1.06 12.23
C LEU A 83 -2.21 -1.12 13.56
N PRO A 84 -1.10 -1.90 13.64
CA PRO A 84 -0.20 -1.80 14.78
C PRO A 84 0.27 -0.34 14.93
N GLU A 85 0.35 0.12 16.17
CA GLU A 85 0.56 1.55 16.42
C GLU A 85 1.86 2.07 15.84
N VAL A 86 2.95 1.34 15.99
CA VAL A 86 4.25 1.77 15.47
C VAL A 86 4.19 1.97 13.96
N LEU A 87 3.56 1.02 13.26
CA LEU A 87 3.40 1.12 11.82
C LEU A 87 2.47 2.28 11.44
N ARG A 88 1.37 2.44 12.17
CA ARG A 88 0.43 3.53 11.92
C ARG A 88 1.10 4.89 12.01
N LEU A 89 1.92 5.09 13.05
CA LEU A 89 2.62 6.36 13.24
C LEU A 89 3.66 6.60 12.15
N ALA A 90 4.37 5.57 11.72
CA ALA A 90 5.36 5.70 10.66
C ALA A 90 4.69 6.08 9.33
N LEU A 91 3.57 5.43 9.02
CA LEU A 91 2.81 5.74 7.81
C LEU A 91 2.25 7.16 7.85
N SER A 92 1.68 7.54 8.99
CA SER A 92 1.11 8.88 9.14
C SER A 92 2.18 9.95 8.94
N ALA A 93 3.38 9.74 9.47
CA ALA A 93 4.48 10.69 9.29
C ALA A 93 4.84 10.86 7.82
N ARG A 94 4.89 9.75 7.07
CA ARG A 94 5.23 9.80 5.65
C ARG A 94 4.12 10.46 4.83
N LEU A 95 2.86 10.20 5.17
CA LEU A 95 1.75 10.81 4.45
C LEU A 95 1.68 12.32 4.71
N ARG A 96 1.99 12.76 5.92
CA ARG A 96 2.04 14.19 6.22
C ARG A 96 3.20 14.85 5.49
N GLU A 97 4.33 14.19 5.39
CA GLU A 97 5.45 14.69 4.59
C GLU A 97 5.03 14.84 3.12
N TYR A 98 4.29 13.87 2.59
CA TYR A 98 3.79 13.96 1.22
C TYR A 98 2.93 15.21 1.03
N ILE A 99 2.04 15.51 1.96
CA ILE A 99 1.18 16.69 1.84
C ILE A 99 2.01 17.96 1.69
N LEU A 100 3.11 18.07 2.43
CA LEU A 100 3.97 19.25 2.36
C LEU A 100 4.74 19.33 1.04
N ARG A 101 4.95 18.20 0.37
CA ARG A 101 5.81 18.14 -0.81
C ARG A 101 5.06 17.75 -2.08
N LYS A 102 3.76 17.64 -2.04
CA LYS A 102 3.00 17.05 -3.15
C LYS A 102 3.13 17.84 -4.46
N ALA A 103 3.40 19.14 -4.39
CA ALA A 103 3.59 19.93 -5.60
C ALA A 103 4.85 19.54 -6.38
N GLU A 104 5.80 18.90 -5.70
CA GLU A 104 7.07 18.47 -6.29
C GLU A 104 7.07 17.00 -6.70
N VAL A 105 6.01 16.26 -6.36
CA VAL A 105 5.96 14.83 -6.59
C VAL A 105 5.52 14.56 -8.04
N PRO A 106 6.26 13.71 -8.78
CA PRO A 106 5.88 13.42 -10.15
C PRO A 106 4.50 12.77 -10.25
N ALA A 107 3.70 13.24 -11.20
CA ALA A 107 2.44 12.58 -11.54
C ALA A 107 2.79 11.35 -12.38
N ARG A 108 2.87 10.21 -11.75
CA ARG A 108 3.36 9.02 -12.41
C ARG A 108 2.43 7.86 -12.14
N ARG A 109 1.97 7.21 -13.20
CA ARG A 109 1.13 6.04 -13.07
C ARG A 109 1.96 4.89 -12.52
N THR A 110 1.48 4.29 -11.43
CA THR A 110 2.10 3.11 -10.84
C THR A 110 1.35 1.87 -11.31
N ARG A 111 2.04 0.76 -11.34
CA ARG A 111 1.43 -0.53 -11.56
C ARG A 111 1.50 -1.33 -10.30
N PHE A 112 0.35 -1.65 -9.76
CA PHE A 112 0.30 -2.53 -8.64
C PHE A 112 0.01 -3.94 -9.10
N ARG A 113 0.71 -4.91 -8.52
CA ARG A 113 0.53 -6.32 -8.87
C ARG A 113 0.07 -7.06 -7.62
N ARG A 114 -1.20 -6.95 -7.36
CA ARG A 114 -1.83 -7.56 -6.18
C ARG A 114 -1.56 -9.05 -6.12
N ALA A 115 -1.60 -9.73 -7.26
CA ALA A 115 -1.37 -11.17 -7.32
C ALA A 115 0.01 -11.57 -6.81
N ALA A 116 1.02 -10.70 -6.93
CA ALA A 116 2.37 -11.00 -6.46
C ALA A 116 2.46 -11.07 -4.94
N TRP A 117 1.46 -10.57 -4.24
CA TRP A 117 1.42 -10.54 -2.78
C TRP A 117 0.47 -11.58 -2.20
N GLN A 118 -0.36 -12.20 -3.03
CA GLN A 118 -1.33 -13.18 -2.55
C GLN A 118 -0.66 -14.51 -2.29
N GLN A 119 -1.05 -15.16 -1.19
CA GLN A 119 -0.60 -16.50 -0.89
C GLN A 119 -1.19 -17.47 -1.90
N THR A 120 -0.34 -18.23 -2.53
CA THR A 120 -0.76 -19.15 -3.58
C THR A 120 -1.12 -20.53 -3.04
N GLY A 121 -1.01 -20.71 -1.80
CA GLY A 121 -1.41 -22.01 -1.24
C GLY A 121 -2.86 -22.23 -1.49
N GLY A 122 -3.23 -22.93 -2.04
CA GLY A 122 -4.58 -22.99 -2.25
C GLY A 122 -5.12 -22.55 -3.57
N LYS A 123 -4.24 -22.47 -3.69
CA LYS A 123 -4.55 -22.49 -4.42
C LYS A 123 -4.95 -22.24 -5.31
N GLN A 124 -4.68 -22.15 -5.61
CA GLN A 124 -5.04 -21.95 -6.41
C GLN A 124 -4.95 -21.97 -7.40
N ASN A 125 -4.66 -21.96 -7.65
CA ASN A 125 -4.76 -21.93 -8.69
C ASN A 125 -4.43 -21.96 -9.67
N PRO A 126 -4.37 -22.22 -9.91
CA PRO A 126 -4.25 -22.11 -10.94
C PRO A 126 -4.13 -21.93 -11.87
N LYS A 127 -4.01 -21.90 -11.86
CA LYS A 127 -4.33 -21.55 -12.49
C LYS A 127 -4.40 -21.18 -12.87
N ASP A 128 -4.30 -21.30 -12.39
CA ASP A 128 -4.82 -20.89 -12.48
C ASP A 128 -4.61 -20.74 -12.95
N GLN A 129 -4.39 -20.87 -12.99
CA GLN A 129 -4.64 -20.57 -13.36
C GLN A 129 -4.56 -20.36 -14.16
N SER A 130 -4.42 -20.70 -14.27
CA SER A 130 -4.77 -20.41 -14.85
C SER A 130 -4.50 -20.24 -15.53
N ARG A 131 -4.37 -20.52 -15.57
CA ARG A 131 -4.54 -20.16 -15.92
C ARG A 131 -4.54 -20.09 -16.62
N ILE A 132 -4.36 -20.32 -16.39
CA ILE A 132 -4.69 -20.09 -16.68
C ILE A 132 -4.64 -19.90 -17.22
N SER A 133 -4.57 -20.10 -17.20
CA SER A 133 -4.97 -19.82 -17.32
C SER A 133 -5.03 -19.55 -17.43
#